data_35a2aafc3bc219567744d03c51ba9357
#
_entry.id   35a2aafc3bc219567744d03c51ba9357
#
_cell.length_a   1.000
_cell.length_b   1.000
_cell.length_c   1.000
_cell.angle_alpha   90.00
_cell.angle_beta   90.00
_cell.angle_gamma   90.00
#
_symmetry.space_group_name_H-M   'P 1'
#
loop_
_entity.id
_entity.type
_entity.pdbx_description
1 polymer ?
#
loop_
_entity_poly.entity_id
_entity_poly.type
_entity_poly.pdbx_seq_one_letter_code
_entity_poly.pdbx_strand_id
1 'polypeptide(L)'
;MENKNLVITIARDYGSGGRAVGLKLAEELGIPFYDKNILKIVADNGGLHEDFIAAHEEMAPSVLSPLFGRAMIDTFYQPSLSDSIYIEQTKIIKALAKEGPCVIVGRCADYVLGDDAFKVYITASMEFKIAHKHSVAPEKATFSDESMIKHINEIDKKRDKYYEHYTGYKKGQAENYDLCIKTDRVGGVDNAVKMIMTALGK
;
A
#
# COMPACT_ATOMS: atom_id res chain seq x y z
N MET A 1 23.78 -12.76 8.49
CA MET A 1 23.31 -12.63 7.10
C MET A 1 23.58 -11.19 6.67
N GLU A 2 24.47 -10.99 5.70
CA GLU A 2 24.79 -9.65 5.21
C GLU A 2 23.58 -9.00 4.54
N ASN A 3 23.31 -7.76 4.88
CA ASN A 3 22.13 -6.95 4.58
C ASN A 3 21.89 -6.64 3.07
N LYS A 4 22.39 -7.45 2.16
CA LYS A 4 22.43 -7.05 0.73
C LYS A 4 21.07 -6.92 0.06
N ASN A 5 19.97 -7.49 0.63
CA ASN A 5 18.64 -7.44 0.02
C ASN A 5 17.49 -7.44 1.06
N LEU A 6 17.60 -6.68 2.14
CA LEU A 6 16.48 -6.57 3.08
C LEU A 6 15.39 -5.66 2.51
N VAL A 7 14.43 -6.24 1.83
CA VAL A 7 13.24 -5.52 1.38
C VAL A 7 12.08 -5.81 2.33
N ILE A 8 11.43 -4.75 2.82
CA ILE A 8 10.28 -4.85 3.72
C ILE A 8 9.08 -4.20 3.06
N THR A 9 7.98 -4.93 2.95
CA THR A 9 6.72 -4.39 2.45
C THR A 9 5.71 -4.21 3.57
N ILE A 10 4.98 -3.09 3.55
CA ILE A 10 3.96 -2.78 4.56
C ILE A 10 2.61 -2.58 3.88
N ALA A 11 1.75 -3.59 3.96
CA ALA A 11 0.33 -3.45 3.69
C ALA A 11 -0.39 -2.95 4.96
N ARG A 12 -1.49 -2.21 4.80
CA ARG A 12 -2.07 -1.49 5.95
C ARG A 12 -3.52 -1.09 5.73
N ASP A 13 -4.25 -0.95 6.83
CA ASP A 13 -5.52 -0.24 6.86
C ASP A 13 -5.31 1.27 6.90
N TYR A 14 -6.31 2.02 6.45
CA TYR A 14 -6.31 3.47 6.58
C TYR A 14 -6.47 3.89 8.05
N GLY A 15 -5.62 4.79 8.50
CA GLY A 15 -5.62 5.25 9.90
C GLY A 15 -4.90 4.35 10.89
N SER A 16 -4.43 3.16 10.50
CA SER A 16 -3.74 2.22 11.41
C SER A 16 -2.32 2.65 11.84
N GLY A 17 -1.79 3.75 11.33
CA GLY A 17 -0.40 4.16 11.57
C GLY A 17 0.63 3.45 10.69
N GLY A 18 0.22 2.57 9.78
CA GLY A 18 1.15 1.74 8.99
C GLY A 18 2.15 2.55 8.15
N ARG A 19 1.77 3.75 7.63
CA ARG A 19 2.73 4.62 6.94
C ARG A 19 3.80 5.16 7.89
N ALA A 20 3.39 5.57 9.11
CA ALA A 20 4.32 6.05 10.12
C ALA A 20 5.27 4.94 10.60
N VAL A 21 4.74 3.72 10.77
CA VAL A 21 5.57 2.53 11.05
C VAL A 21 6.63 2.33 9.97
N GLY A 22 6.24 2.36 8.68
CA GLY A 22 7.18 2.18 7.57
C GLY A 22 8.25 3.27 7.49
N LEU A 23 7.86 4.53 7.66
CA LEU A 23 8.80 5.64 7.65
C LEU A 23 9.82 5.52 8.80
N LYS A 24 9.33 5.31 10.02
CA LYS A 24 10.20 5.18 11.19
C LYS A 24 11.11 3.95 11.11
N LEU A 25 10.59 2.83 10.62
CA LEU A 25 11.39 1.63 10.37
C LEU A 25 12.53 1.88 9.38
N ALA A 26 12.25 2.59 8.29
CA ALA A 26 13.26 2.96 7.30
C ALA A 26 14.33 3.88 7.90
N GLU A 27 13.94 4.86 8.72
CA GLU A 27 14.84 5.75 9.45
C GLU A 27 15.76 4.97 10.41
N GLU A 28 15.19 4.07 11.23
CA GLU A 28 15.97 3.26 12.19
C GLU A 28 16.93 2.28 11.50
N LEU A 29 16.56 1.77 10.32
CA LEU A 29 17.41 0.88 9.53
C LEU A 29 18.41 1.63 8.64
N GLY A 30 18.25 2.95 8.45
CA GLY A 30 19.07 3.76 7.54
C GLY A 30 18.89 3.37 6.07
N ILE A 31 17.68 2.95 5.65
CA ILE A 31 17.37 2.49 4.30
C ILE A 31 16.27 3.35 3.65
N PRO A 32 16.20 3.40 2.30
CA PRO A 32 15.18 4.14 1.58
C PRO A 32 13.75 3.76 1.95
N PHE A 33 12.87 4.77 1.93
CA PHE A 33 11.43 4.63 2.15
C PHE A 33 10.66 5.02 0.89
N TYR A 34 9.75 4.15 0.45
CA TYR A 34 8.91 4.37 -0.71
C TYR A 34 7.42 4.19 -0.34
N ASP A 35 6.61 5.17 -0.72
CA ASP A 35 5.14 5.09 -0.59
C ASP A 35 4.48 5.56 -1.89
N LYS A 36 3.57 6.53 -1.80
CA LYS A 36 2.98 7.16 -2.99
C LYS A 36 4.01 7.85 -3.90
N ASN A 37 5.24 8.07 -3.43
CA ASN A 37 6.32 8.64 -4.26
C ASN A 37 6.70 7.72 -5.43
N ILE A 38 6.42 6.41 -5.35
CA ILE A 38 6.53 5.50 -6.49
C ILE A 38 5.72 6.02 -7.69
N LEU A 39 4.54 6.60 -7.44
CA LEU A 39 3.73 7.18 -8.50
C LEU A 39 4.38 8.37 -9.20
N LYS A 40 5.15 9.17 -8.45
CA LYS A 40 5.92 10.27 -9.04
C LYS A 40 6.97 9.72 -10.01
N ILE A 41 7.67 8.67 -9.63
CA ILE A 41 8.62 7.98 -10.51
C ILE A 41 7.90 7.42 -11.76
N VAL A 42 6.69 6.86 -11.59
CA VAL A 42 5.86 6.41 -12.73
C VAL A 42 5.50 7.58 -13.64
N ALA A 43 5.11 8.72 -13.07
CA ALA A 43 4.76 9.92 -13.83
C ALA A 43 5.94 10.44 -14.63
N ASP A 44 7.09 10.58 -13.99
CA ASP A 44 8.32 11.10 -14.61
C ASP A 44 8.81 10.20 -15.75
N ASN A 45 8.71 8.88 -15.59
CA ASN A 45 9.12 7.91 -16.61
C ASN A 45 8.08 7.72 -17.74
N GLY A 46 6.81 7.90 -17.45
CA GLY A 46 5.70 7.64 -18.39
C GLY A 46 5.18 8.88 -19.12
N GLY A 47 5.68 10.09 -18.83
CA GLY A 47 5.20 11.34 -19.42
C GLY A 47 3.76 11.68 -19.01
N LEU A 48 3.23 11.11 -17.93
CA LEU A 48 1.89 11.33 -17.42
C LEU A 48 1.95 12.37 -16.28
N HIS A 49 0.95 13.25 -16.20
CA HIS A 49 0.85 14.21 -15.11
C HIS A 49 0.61 13.50 -13.76
N GLU A 50 1.34 13.89 -12.71
CA GLU A 50 1.26 13.30 -11.36
C GLU A 50 -0.17 13.34 -10.79
N ASP A 51 -0.89 14.45 -10.98
CA ASP A 51 -2.28 14.61 -10.54
C ASP A 51 -3.25 13.63 -11.21
N PHE A 52 -3.01 13.31 -12.47
CA PHE A 52 -3.81 12.35 -13.24
C PHE A 52 -3.60 10.92 -12.73
N ILE A 53 -2.37 10.57 -12.40
CA ILE A 53 -2.03 9.27 -11.81
C ILE A 53 -2.62 9.16 -10.41
N ALA A 54 -2.50 10.23 -9.59
CA ALA A 54 -3.04 10.26 -8.23
C ALA A 54 -4.57 10.10 -8.21
N ALA A 55 -5.28 10.65 -9.18
CA ALA A 55 -6.73 10.49 -9.30
C ALA A 55 -7.18 9.04 -9.61
N HIS A 56 -6.30 8.22 -10.21
CA HIS A 56 -6.61 6.86 -10.66
C HIS A 56 -5.90 5.77 -9.83
N GLU A 57 -5.09 6.14 -8.86
CA GLU A 57 -4.15 5.25 -8.17
C GLU A 57 -4.78 4.16 -7.29
N GLU A 58 -6.02 4.36 -6.82
CA GLU A 58 -6.76 3.39 -5.99
C GLU A 58 -8.09 2.99 -6.67
N MET A 59 -8.24 3.27 -7.96
CA MET A 59 -9.41 2.83 -8.73
C MET A 59 -9.14 1.45 -9.37
N ALA A 60 -9.86 0.43 -8.88
CA ALA A 60 -9.98 -0.79 -9.67
C ALA A 60 -10.65 -0.45 -11.01
N PRO A 61 -10.26 -1.08 -12.14
CA PRO A 61 -10.92 -0.87 -13.41
C PRO A 61 -12.42 -1.05 -13.21
N SER A 62 -13.23 -0.05 -13.62
CA SER A 62 -14.65 -0.23 -13.68
C SER A 62 -14.94 -1.30 -14.73
N VAL A 63 -15.54 -2.40 -14.32
CA VAL A 63 -16.08 -3.38 -15.25
C VAL A 63 -17.16 -2.63 -16.04
N LEU A 64 -16.80 -2.15 -17.22
CA LEU A 64 -17.76 -1.56 -18.15
C LEU A 64 -18.86 -2.60 -18.43
N SER A 65 -20.08 -2.17 -18.19
CA SER A 65 -21.31 -2.91 -18.34
C SER A 65 -21.32 -3.82 -19.59
N PRO A 66 -21.86 -5.06 -19.51
CA PRO A 66 -21.83 -6.04 -20.59
C PRO A 66 -22.64 -5.65 -21.85
N LEU A 67 -23.15 -4.43 -21.95
CA LEU A 67 -24.04 -3.97 -23.02
C LEU A 67 -23.36 -3.59 -24.34
N PHE A 68 -22.01 -3.54 -24.38
CA PHE A 68 -21.27 -3.18 -25.60
C PHE A 68 -20.27 -4.24 -26.08
N GLY A 69 -20.40 -5.46 -25.71
CA GLY A 69 -19.36 -6.43 -25.98
C GLY A 69 -19.79 -7.67 -26.71
N ARG A 70 -20.09 -7.65 -27.97
CA ARG A 70 -20.02 -8.88 -28.77
C ARG A 70 -19.62 -8.70 -30.24
N ALA A 71 -19.07 -7.57 -30.57
CA ALA A 71 -18.74 -7.30 -31.96
C ALA A 71 -17.36 -6.64 -32.11
N MET A 72 -16.30 -7.15 -31.49
CA MET A 72 -14.88 -6.90 -31.86
C MET A 72 -13.93 -7.63 -30.93
N ILE A 73 -13.99 -8.95 -30.96
CA ILE A 73 -13.00 -9.80 -30.27
C ILE A 73 -11.84 -10.09 -31.23
N ASP A 74 -11.19 -9.10 -31.75
CA ASP A 74 -9.93 -9.36 -32.47
C ASP A 74 -9.10 -8.13 -32.84
N THR A 75 -9.12 -7.08 -32.04
CA THR A 75 -8.21 -5.99 -32.35
C THR A 75 -7.70 -5.33 -31.06
N PHE A 76 -6.50 -5.78 -30.64
CA PHE A 76 -5.64 -5.13 -29.64
C PHE A 76 -6.24 -4.93 -28.24
N TYR A 77 -5.97 -5.86 -27.34
CA TYR A 77 -6.09 -5.65 -25.91
C TYR A 77 -5.21 -4.44 -25.52
N GLN A 78 -5.82 -3.28 -25.44
CA GLN A 78 -5.18 -2.12 -24.84
C GLN A 78 -5.49 -2.17 -23.33
N PRO A 79 -4.48 -2.29 -22.47
CA PRO A 79 -4.71 -2.27 -21.04
C PRO A 79 -5.42 -0.97 -20.64
N SER A 80 -6.32 -1.04 -19.69
CA SER A 80 -6.92 0.17 -19.12
C SER A 80 -5.81 1.07 -18.55
N LEU A 81 -6.11 2.36 -18.38
CA LEU A 81 -5.14 3.27 -17.78
C LEU A 81 -4.69 2.75 -16.38
N SER A 82 -5.63 2.23 -15.58
CA SER A 82 -5.33 1.66 -14.27
C SER A 82 -4.39 0.45 -14.36
N ASP A 83 -4.58 -0.41 -15.38
CA ASP A 83 -3.70 -1.55 -15.62
C ASP A 83 -2.31 -1.10 -16.07
N SER A 84 -2.23 -0.07 -16.92
CA SER A 84 -0.95 0.51 -17.35
C SER A 84 -0.18 1.09 -16.17
N ILE A 85 -0.85 1.82 -15.28
CA ILE A 85 -0.26 2.35 -14.05
C ILE A 85 0.22 1.20 -13.14
N TYR A 86 -0.58 0.15 -12.96
CA TYR A 86 -0.19 -1.00 -12.16
C TYR A 86 1.03 -1.73 -12.73
N ILE A 87 1.08 -1.92 -14.06
CA ILE A 87 2.21 -2.55 -14.74
C ILE A 87 3.50 -1.75 -14.50
N GLU A 88 3.45 -0.42 -14.67
CA GLU A 88 4.63 0.43 -14.45
C GLU A 88 5.05 0.47 -12.97
N GLN A 89 4.10 0.54 -12.03
CA GLN A 89 4.39 0.41 -10.60
C GLN A 89 5.09 -0.90 -10.27
N THR A 90 4.62 -2.01 -10.86
CA THR A 90 5.23 -3.34 -10.67
C THR A 90 6.69 -3.38 -11.15
N LYS A 91 6.98 -2.79 -12.31
CA LYS A 91 8.36 -2.70 -12.82
C LYS A 91 9.25 -1.90 -11.88
N ILE A 92 8.78 -0.74 -11.40
CA ILE A 92 9.51 0.14 -10.50
C ILE A 92 9.75 -0.55 -9.15
N ILE A 93 8.72 -1.17 -8.55
CA ILE A 93 8.86 -1.91 -7.29
C ILE A 93 9.95 -2.99 -7.41
N LYS A 94 9.94 -3.77 -8.49
CA LYS A 94 10.97 -4.78 -8.73
C LYS A 94 12.36 -4.19 -8.96
N ALA A 95 12.46 -3.03 -9.60
CA ALA A 95 13.73 -2.35 -9.80
C ALA A 95 14.29 -1.83 -8.47
N LEU A 96 13.48 -1.13 -7.66
CA LEU A 96 13.88 -0.64 -6.34
C LEU A 96 14.34 -1.76 -5.40
N ALA A 97 13.64 -2.90 -5.39
CA ALA A 97 14.04 -4.05 -4.59
C ALA A 97 15.38 -4.68 -5.03
N LYS A 98 15.76 -4.54 -6.30
CA LYS A 98 17.06 -4.98 -6.83
C LYS A 98 18.19 -4.01 -6.53
N GLU A 99 17.91 -2.71 -6.40
CA GLU A 99 18.91 -1.69 -6.10
C GLU A 99 19.47 -1.83 -4.68
N GLY A 100 18.69 -2.35 -3.73
CA GLY A 100 19.16 -2.58 -2.38
C GLY A 100 18.06 -2.66 -1.33
N PRO A 101 18.44 -2.61 -0.05
CA PRO A 101 17.51 -2.64 1.07
C PRO A 101 16.54 -1.44 1.01
N CYS A 102 15.25 -1.69 1.25
CA CYS A 102 14.25 -0.62 1.28
C CYS A 102 12.97 -1.02 2.02
N VAL A 103 12.18 -0.01 2.41
CA VAL A 103 10.82 -0.18 2.92
C VAL A 103 9.83 0.36 1.90
N ILE A 104 8.87 -0.46 1.48
CA ILE A 104 7.84 -0.09 0.50
C ILE A 104 6.46 -0.19 1.15
N VAL A 105 5.65 0.88 1.08
CA VAL A 105 4.34 0.93 1.71
C VAL A 105 3.21 0.89 0.68
N GLY A 106 2.48 -0.23 0.66
CA GLY A 106 1.31 -0.44 -0.20
C GLY A 106 1.64 -0.86 -1.63
N ARG A 107 0.76 -0.50 -2.59
CA ARG A 107 0.93 -0.77 -4.04
C ARG A 107 1.01 -2.25 -4.41
N CYS A 108 0.41 -3.12 -3.59
CA CYS A 108 0.54 -4.57 -3.73
C CYS A 108 2.00 -5.05 -3.77
N ALA A 109 2.94 -4.28 -3.15
CA ALA A 109 4.36 -4.63 -3.17
C ALA A 109 4.63 -5.97 -2.50
N ASP A 110 3.85 -6.32 -1.48
CA ASP A 110 3.83 -7.62 -0.82
C ASP A 110 3.56 -8.77 -1.81
N TYR A 111 2.61 -8.59 -2.72
CA TYR A 111 2.31 -9.55 -3.78
C TYR A 111 3.35 -9.51 -4.91
N VAL A 112 3.74 -8.32 -5.35
CA VAL A 112 4.68 -8.12 -6.47
C VAL A 112 6.05 -8.73 -6.19
N LEU A 113 6.52 -8.67 -4.94
CA LEU A 113 7.82 -9.18 -4.53
C LEU A 113 7.74 -10.60 -3.94
N GLY A 114 6.56 -11.04 -3.48
CA GLY A 114 6.40 -12.38 -2.94
C GLY A 114 7.41 -12.69 -1.83
N ASP A 115 8.12 -13.79 -1.96
CA ASP A 115 9.09 -14.27 -0.96
C ASP A 115 10.44 -13.51 -0.99
N ASP A 116 10.64 -12.60 -1.94
CA ASP A 116 11.81 -11.71 -1.97
C ASP A 116 11.71 -10.55 -0.96
N ALA A 117 10.59 -10.41 -0.24
CA ALA A 117 10.38 -9.35 0.75
C ALA A 117 9.83 -9.88 2.07
N PHE A 118 10.21 -9.24 3.19
CA PHE A 118 9.55 -9.44 4.47
C PHE A 118 8.23 -8.66 4.49
N LYS A 119 7.11 -9.38 4.56
CA LYS A 119 5.76 -8.85 4.36
C LYS A 119 5.09 -8.56 5.70
N VAL A 120 4.76 -7.30 5.95
CA VAL A 120 4.10 -6.85 7.18
C VAL A 120 2.71 -6.29 6.87
N TYR A 121 1.72 -6.67 7.68
CA TYR A 121 0.39 -6.08 7.66
C TYR A 121 0.11 -5.30 8.95
N ILE A 122 -0.30 -4.03 8.81
CA ILE A 122 -0.59 -3.15 9.94
C ILE A 122 -2.08 -2.81 9.97
N THR A 123 -2.74 -3.18 11.04
CA THR A 123 -4.14 -2.85 11.35
C THR A 123 -4.27 -2.12 12.68
N ALA A 124 -5.47 -1.66 13.01
CA ALA A 124 -5.81 -1.08 14.31
C ALA A 124 -7.32 -1.14 14.58
N SER A 125 -7.73 -0.91 15.82
CA SER A 125 -9.15 -0.72 16.15
C SER A 125 -9.70 0.55 15.49
N MET A 126 -11.01 0.63 15.32
CA MET A 126 -11.65 1.81 14.71
C MET A 126 -11.43 3.05 15.58
N GLU A 127 -11.46 2.91 16.89
CA GLU A 127 -11.21 3.98 17.85
C GLU A 127 -9.80 4.56 17.66
N PHE A 128 -8.79 3.70 17.53
CA PHE A 128 -7.43 4.13 17.26
C PHE A 128 -7.32 4.82 15.88
N LYS A 129 -7.93 4.25 14.84
CA LYS A 129 -7.91 4.83 13.50
C LYS A 129 -8.49 6.24 13.48
N ILE A 130 -9.60 6.48 14.20
CA ILE A 130 -10.24 7.79 14.32
C ILE A 130 -9.30 8.77 15.04
N ALA A 131 -8.85 8.42 16.25
CA ALA A 131 -7.97 9.27 17.06
C ALA A 131 -6.68 9.62 16.32
N HIS A 132 -6.05 8.63 15.66
CA HIS A 132 -4.85 8.84 14.89
C HIS A 132 -5.11 9.77 13.68
N LYS A 133 -6.26 9.65 13.00
CA LYS A 133 -6.58 10.55 11.90
C LYS A 133 -6.86 11.97 12.32
N HIS A 134 -7.52 12.19 13.44
CA HIS A 134 -7.68 13.53 14.01
C HIS A 134 -6.33 14.17 14.36
N SER A 135 -5.36 13.39 14.83
CA SER A 135 -4.04 13.91 15.22
C SER A 135 -3.11 14.24 14.04
N VAL A 136 -3.17 13.46 12.93
CA VAL A 136 -2.20 13.58 11.82
C VAL A 136 -2.76 14.20 10.54
N ALA A 137 -4.04 14.51 10.49
CA ALA A 137 -4.71 15.11 9.33
C ALA A 137 -5.53 16.33 9.78
N PRO A 138 -4.90 17.50 9.96
CA PRO A 138 -5.57 18.71 10.46
C PRO A 138 -6.80 19.11 9.63
N GLU A 139 -6.78 18.87 8.33
CA GLU A 139 -7.90 19.12 7.42
C GLU A 139 -9.15 18.28 7.74
N LYS A 140 -8.99 17.24 8.53
CA LYS A 140 -10.06 16.34 8.98
C LYS A 140 -10.36 16.45 10.47
N ALA A 141 -9.70 17.36 11.16
CA ALA A 141 -9.91 17.56 12.60
C ALA A 141 -11.36 17.97 12.95
N THR A 142 -12.10 18.54 11.98
CA THR A 142 -13.50 18.94 12.12
C THR A 142 -14.51 17.84 11.81
N PHE A 143 -14.07 16.67 11.35
CA PHE A 143 -14.98 15.54 11.08
C PHE A 143 -15.54 15.02 12.40
N SER A 144 -16.87 14.74 12.42
CA SER A 144 -17.42 13.92 13.49
C SER A 144 -16.88 12.49 13.39
N ASP A 145 -16.90 11.74 14.50
CA ASP A 145 -16.46 10.35 14.52
C ASP A 145 -17.22 9.50 13.49
N GLU A 146 -18.51 9.73 13.32
CA GLU A 146 -19.33 9.03 12.31
C GLU A 146 -18.85 9.33 10.88
N SER A 147 -18.55 10.59 10.59
CA SER A 147 -18.00 10.99 9.28
C SER A 147 -16.62 10.40 9.05
N MET A 148 -15.80 10.32 10.10
CA MET A 148 -14.48 9.71 10.04
C MET A 148 -14.56 8.20 9.80
N ILE A 149 -15.46 7.49 10.50
CA ILE A 149 -15.71 6.06 10.28
C ILE A 149 -16.11 5.79 8.83
N LYS A 150 -17.06 6.57 8.30
CA LYS A 150 -17.48 6.44 6.90
C LYS A 150 -16.30 6.63 5.94
N HIS A 151 -15.51 7.66 6.16
CA HIS A 151 -14.35 7.97 5.34
C HIS A 151 -13.28 6.86 5.40
N ILE A 152 -12.98 6.32 6.60
CA ILE A 152 -12.04 5.20 6.79
C ILE A 152 -12.52 3.98 6.01
N ASN A 153 -13.79 3.62 6.17
CA ASN A 153 -14.37 2.45 5.50
C ASN A 153 -14.39 2.59 3.97
N GLU A 154 -14.65 3.79 3.45
CA GLU A 154 -14.63 4.07 2.01
C GLU A 154 -13.22 3.87 1.42
N ILE A 155 -12.19 4.37 2.11
CA ILE A 155 -10.80 4.21 1.66
C ILE A 155 -10.36 2.75 1.75
N ASP A 156 -10.62 2.09 2.89
CA ASP A 156 -10.25 0.68 3.03
C ASP A 156 -10.97 -0.18 1.99
N LYS A 157 -12.26 0.06 1.72
CA LYS A 157 -13.00 -0.64 0.68
C LYS A 157 -12.41 -0.44 -0.73
N LYS A 158 -11.93 0.77 -1.05
CA LYS A 158 -11.25 1.04 -2.34
C LYS A 158 -9.94 0.24 -2.41
N ARG A 159 -9.13 0.24 -1.34
CA ARG A 159 -7.88 -0.51 -1.26
C ARG A 159 -8.10 -2.02 -1.34
N ASP A 160 -9.14 -2.52 -0.68
CA ASP A 160 -9.49 -3.95 -0.73
C ASP A 160 -9.84 -4.38 -2.15
N LYS A 161 -10.68 -3.60 -2.85
CA LYS A 161 -11.04 -3.88 -4.25
C LYS A 161 -9.84 -3.81 -5.18
N TYR A 162 -8.98 -2.81 -5.00
CA TYR A 162 -7.75 -2.66 -5.78
C TYR A 162 -6.82 -3.86 -5.58
N TYR A 163 -6.59 -4.24 -4.32
CA TYR A 163 -5.74 -5.36 -3.97
C TYR A 163 -6.31 -6.68 -4.53
N GLU A 164 -7.59 -6.96 -4.29
CA GLU A 164 -8.25 -8.18 -4.78
C GLU A 164 -8.23 -8.26 -6.32
N HIS A 165 -8.44 -7.12 -7.00
CA HIS A 165 -8.42 -7.09 -8.46
C HIS A 165 -7.06 -7.49 -9.05
N TYR A 166 -5.95 -6.95 -8.51
CA TYR A 166 -4.63 -7.20 -9.07
C TYR A 166 -3.91 -8.43 -8.52
N THR A 167 -4.33 -8.94 -7.37
CA THR A 167 -3.65 -10.07 -6.72
C THR A 167 -4.48 -11.34 -6.69
N GLY A 168 -5.81 -11.23 -6.78
CA GLY A 168 -6.74 -12.34 -6.55
C GLY A 168 -6.91 -12.71 -5.07
N TYR A 169 -6.21 -12.03 -4.15
CA TYR A 169 -6.26 -12.29 -2.70
C TYR A 169 -7.00 -11.17 -1.97
N LYS A 170 -7.53 -11.50 -0.80
CA LYS A 170 -8.08 -10.49 0.11
C LYS A 170 -6.96 -9.87 0.93
N LYS A 171 -6.92 -8.53 0.97
CA LYS A 171 -5.96 -7.79 1.81
C LYS A 171 -6.15 -8.17 3.29
N GLY A 172 -5.05 -8.33 4.02
CA GLY A 172 -5.06 -8.59 5.47
C GLY A 172 -5.33 -10.04 5.87
N GLN A 173 -5.38 -10.98 4.93
CA GLN A 173 -5.35 -12.41 5.26
C GLN A 173 -3.98 -12.77 5.82
N ALA A 174 -3.95 -13.24 7.08
CA ALA A 174 -2.71 -13.43 7.84
C ALA A 174 -1.70 -14.36 7.16
N GLU A 175 -2.16 -15.35 6.42
CA GLU A 175 -1.34 -16.31 5.68
C GLU A 175 -0.50 -15.68 4.55
N ASN A 176 -0.83 -14.46 4.13
CA ASN A 176 -0.10 -13.74 3.08
C ASN A 176 1.03 -12.84 3.63
N TYR A 177 1.21 -12.80 4.96
CA TYR A 177 2.16 -11.92 5.61
C TYR A 177 3.04 -12.68 6.61
N ASP A 178 4.31 -12.26 6.73
CA ASP A 178 5.24 -12.82 7.72
C ASP A 178 4.94 -12.28 9.13
N LEU A 179 4.34 -11.07 9.21
CA LEU A 179 3.97 -10.44 10.47
C LEU A 179 2.72 -9.57 10.34
N CYS A 180 1.73 -9.81 11.22
CA CYS A 180 0.53 -9.00 11.33
C CYS A 180 0.51 -8.27 12.69
N ILE A 181 0.42 -6.94 12.68
CA ILE A 181 0.46 -6.12 13.89
C ILE A 181 -0.81 -5.29 14.00
N LYS A 182 -1.42 -5.33 15.19
CA LYS A 182 -2.50 -4.43 15.58
C LYS A 182 -1.93 -3.30 16.44
N THR A 183 -1.72 -2.12 15.84
CA THR A 183 -0.95 -1.01 16.42
C THR A 183 -1.45 -0.57 17.80
N ASP A 184 -2.75 -0.49 18.00
CA ASP A 184 -3.35 -0.13 19.30
C ASP A 184 -3.08 -1.17 20.39
N ARG A 185 -2.90 -2.44 20.03
CA ARG A 185 -2.67 -3.52 20.99
C ARG A 185 -1.22 -3.66 21.42
N VAL A 186 -0.30 -3.16 20.60
CA VAL A 186 1.14 -3.20 20.89
C VAL A 186 1.66 -1.90 21.49
N GLY A 187 0.79 -0.90 21.74
CA GLY A 187 1.17 0.36 22.35
C GLY A 187 1.69 1.42 21.38
N GLY A 188 1.28 1.35 20.09
CA GLY A 188 1.53 2.41 19.12
C GLY A 188 2.62 2.08 18.09
N VAL A 189 2.95 3.12 17.31
CA VAL A 189 3.88 3.04 16.18
C VAL A 189 5.27 2.56 16.61
N ASP A 190 5.81 3.11 17.69
CA ASP A 190 7.17 2.82 18.14
C ASP A 190 7.36 1.35 18.53
N ASN A 191 6.38 0.80 19.23
CA ASN A 191 6.43 -0.60 19.59
C ASN A 191 6.19 -1.53 18.39
N ALA A 192 5.36 -1.12 17.43
CA ALA A 192 5.22 -1.86 16.18
C ALA A 192 6.54 -1.94 15.41
N VAL A 193 7.30 -0.84 15.36
CA VAL A 193 8.66 -0.83 14.77
C VAL A 193 9.59 -1.78 15.50
N LYS A 194 9.65 -1.72 16.86
CA LYS A 194 10.48 -2.64 17.65
C LYS A 194 10.13 -4.12 17.41
N MET A 195 8.84 -4.43 17.25
CA MET A 195 8.42 -5.81 16.94
C MET A 195 8.92 -6.25 15.57
N ILE A 196 8.86 -5.38 14.56
CA ILE A 196 9.37 -5.68 13.23
C ILE A 196 10.90 -5.87 13.29
N MET A 197 11.62 -4.97 13.97
CA MET A 197 13.07 -5.07 14.16
C MET A 197 13.45 -6.40 14.84
N THR A 198 12.74 -6.78 15.89
CA THR A 198 12.96 -8.06 16.60
C THR A 198 12.71 -9.25 15.68
N ALA A 199 11.64 -9.23 14.87
CA ALA A 199 11.33 -10.29 13.90
C ALA A 199 12.40 -10.41 12.81
N LEU A 200 13.08 -9.31 12.48
CA LEU A 200 14.20 -9.26 11.53
C LEU A 200 15.54 -9.63 12.18
N GLY A 201 15.58 -9.90 13.48
CA GLY A 201 16.82 -10.20 14.22
C GLY A 201 17.74 -8.98 14.43
N LYS A 202 17.14 -7.80 14.54
CA LYS A 202 17.80 -6.49 14.70
C LYS A 202 17.59 -5.91 16.09
#